data_8a863f5d478bec1bd02f08d7bd5d9ff7
#
_entry.id   8a863f5d478bec1bd02f08d7bd5d9ff7
#
_cell.length_a   1.000
_cell.length_b   1.000
_cell.length_c   1.000
_cell.angle_alpha   90.00
_cell.angle_beta   90.00
_cell.angle_gamma   90.00
#
_symmetry.space_group_name_H-M   'P 1'
#
loop_
_entity.id
_entity.type
_entity.pdbx_description
1 polymer ?
#
loop_
_entity_poly.entity_id
_entity_poly.type
_entity_poly.pdbx_seq_one_letter_code
_entity_poly.pdbx_strand_id
1 'polypeptide(L)'
;MEKTHEPGATKIGMRLRALLLDTSHTGMSPRAEALMYAADRAEHVASVIAPALARGAIVITDRYVDSSLAYQGAGRDLPVDEIAGFNRWATGGRTPDLTILLDMDPMAGLSRRARSADRLEAEPADFHLRVRAGFLALARAEPARYLVLDADRPPAEITREIQERIRELLPDPVPSAAEASTGDFPAIREEVLTPTTSSPHQGAPPPVPPRPSGRHRS
;
A
#
# COMPACT_ATOMS: atom_id res chain seq x y z
N MET A 1 6.14 10.16 -5.36
CA MET A 1 6.11 9.36 -4.10
C MET A 1 4.84 9.69 -3.34
N GLU A 2 4.10 8.67 -2.90
CA GLU A 2 2.89 8.80 -2.07
C GLU A 2 3.19 8.27 -0.67
N LYS A 3 2.93 9.10 0.37
CA LYS A 3 3.07 8.69 1.78
C LYS A 3 1.69 8.57 2.39
N THR A 4 1.40 7.44 3.01
CA THR A 4 0.08 7.15 3.55
C THR A 4 0.16 6.28 4.81
N HIS A 5 -0.96 5.88 5.40
CA HIS A 5 -1.01 5.08 6.62
C HIS A 5 -2.33 4.30 6.75
N GLU A 6 -2.36 3.29 7.57
CA GLU A 6 -3.55 2.56 8.00
C GLU A 6 -3.62 2.41 9.53
N PRO A 7 -4.83 2.52 10.09
CA PRO A 7 -6.09 2.93 9.47
C PRO A 7 -6.19 4.46 9.35
N GLY A 8 -7.07 4.94 8.44
CA GLY A 8 -7.50 6.33 8.47
C GLY A 8 -6.99 7.25 7.36
N ALA A 9 -6.41 6.72 6.28
CA ALA A 9 -5.91 7.53 5.17
C ALA A 9 -7.01 8.14 4.27
N THR A 10 -8.26 7.70 4.39
CA THR A 10 -9.39 8.18 3.60
C THR A 10 -10.48 8.79 4.49
N LYS A 11 -11.45 9.50 3.90
CA LYS A 11 -12.59 10.06 4.67
C LYS A 11 -13.41 8.96 5.38
N ILE A 12 -13.60 7.81 4.73
CA ILE A 12 -14.26 6.64 5.35
C ILE A 12 -13.32 6.02 6.38
N GLY A 13 -12.07 5.84 6.02
CA GLY A 13 -11.03 5.31 6.91
C GLY A 13 -10.88 6.09 8.21
N MET A 14 -10.94 7.42 8.18
CA MET A 14 -10.91 8.24 9.40
C MET A 14 -12.04 7.92 10.38
N ARG A 15 -13.24 7.61 9.86
CA ARG A 15 -14.38 7.21 10.70
C ARG A 15 -14.18 5.82 11.29
N LEU A 16 -13.66 4.88 10.49
CA LEU A 16 -13.30 3.54 10.96
C LEU A 16 -12.19 3.61 12.01
N ARG A 17 -11.17 4.43 11.79
CA ARG A 17 -10.09 4.68 12.76
C ARG A 17 -10.65 5.20 14.09
N ALA A 18 -11.57 6.16 14.06
CA ALA A 18 -12.19 6.68 15.27
C ALA A 18 -12.90 5.58 16.07
N LEU A 19 -13.66 4.68 15.40
CA LEU A 19 -14.30 3.54 16.04
C LEU A 19 -13.29 2.52 16.59
N LEU A 20 -12.24 2.21 15.82
CA LEU A 20 -11.24 1.19 16.16
C LEU A 20 -10.37 1.56 17.35
N LEU A 21 -10.02 2.85 17.48
CA LEU A 21 -9.05 3.32 18.48
C LEU A 21 -9.68 3.96 19.72
N ASP A 22 -10.99 4.19 19.71
CA ASP A 22 -11.71 4.77 20.83
C ASP A 22 -11.73 3.80 22.04
N THR A 23 -11.16 4.25 23.14
CA THR A 23 -11.10 3.48 24.41
C THR A 23 -12.45 3.25 25.05
N SER A 24 -13.51 4.00 24.68
CA SER A 24 -14.88 3.78 25.14
C SER A 24 -15.52 2.52 24.54
N HIS A 25 -15.02 2.03 23.40
CA HIS A 25 -15.51 0.83 22.74
C HIS A 25 -14.89 -0.45 23.35
N THR A 26 -15.07 -0.62 24.66
CA THR A 26 -14.69 -1.85 25.37
C THR A 26 -15.58 -3.01 24.91
N GLY A 27 -14.98 -4.21 24.76
CA GLY A 27 -15.73 -5.41 24.37
C GLY A 27 -16.05 -5.54 22.88
N MET A 28 -15.42 -4.74 22.02
CA MET A 28 -15.50 -4.96 20.57
C MET A 28 -15.04 -6.39 20.23
N SER A 29 -15.87 -7.14 19.50
CA SER A 29 -15.50 -8.52 19.14
C SER A 29 -14.27 -8.54 18.23
N PRO A 30 -13.34 -9.48 18.41
CA PRO A 30 -12.14 -9.59 17.58
C PRO A 30 -12.42 -9.66 16.07
N ARG A 31 -13.49 -10.36 15.68
CA ARG A 31 -13.90 -10.43 14.26
C ARG A 31 -14.40 -9.09 13.71
N ALA A 32 -15.19 -8.34 14.49
CA ALA A 32 -15.62 -7.01 14.07
C ALA A 32 -14.44 -6.05 13.92
N GLU A 33 -13.48 -6.09 14.86
CA GLU A 33 -12.23 -5.35 14.78
C GLU A 33 -11.47 -5.68 13.49
N ALA A 34 -11.27 -6.96 13.21
CA ALA A 34 -10.53 -7.42 12.03
C ALA A 34 -11.21 -6.99 10.71
N LEU A 35 -12.53 -7.10 10.63
CA LEU A 35 -13.30 -6.70 9.45
C LEU A 35 -13.29 -5.18 9.23
N MET A 36 -13.30 -4.37 10.30
CA MET A 36 -13.18 -2.91 10.19
C MET A 36 -11.79 -2.49 9.68
N TYR A 37 -10.71 -3.14 10.11
CA TYR A 37 -9.38 -2.92 9.55
C TYR A 37 -9.33 -3.31 8.07
N ALA A 38 -9.96 -4.42 7.68
CA ALA A 38 -10.02 -4.82 6.28
C ALA A 38 -10.86 -3.86 5.42
N ALA A 39 -11.96 -3.32 5.96
CA ALA A 39 -12.78 -2.32 5.27
C ALA A 39 -12.03 -1.00 5.05
N ASP A 40 -11.30 -0.51 6.07
CA ASP A 40 -10.39 0.64 5.93
C ASP A 40 -9.37 0.41 4.81
N ARG A 41 -8.73 -0.75 4.84
CA ARG A 41 -7.71 -1.15 3.84
C ARG A 41 -8.29 -1.24 2.44
N ALA A 42 -9.47 -1.82 2.26
CA ALA A 42 -10.11 -1.91 0.95
C ALA A 42 -10.35 -0.52 0.34
N GLU A 43 -10.88 0.41 1.13
CA GLU A 43 -11.08 1.80 0.72
C GLU A 43 -9.76 2.51 0.44
N HIS A 44 -8.74 2.30 1.26
CA HIS A 44 -7.41 2.86 1.10
C HIS A 44 -6.73 2.38 -0.19
N VAL A 45 -6.79 1.08 -0.46
CA VAL A 45 -6.26 0.52 -1.71
C VAL A 45 -6.96 1.11 -2.93
N ALA A 46 -8.29 1.17 -2.92
CA ALA A 46 -9.06 1.66 -4.05
C ALA A 46 -8.86 3.14 -4.33
N SER A 47 -8.83 3.97 -3.25
CA SER A 47 -8.85 5.43 -3.36
C SER A 47 -7.47 6.07 -3.41
N VAL A 48 -6.43 5.42 -2.87
CA VAL A 48 -5.08 6.01 -2.70
C VAL A 48 -4.01 5.14 -3.35
N ILE A 49 -3.85 3.89 -2.90
CA ILE A 49 -2.69 3.07 -3.28
C ILE A 49 -2.73 2.71 -4.77
N ALA A 50 -3.84 2.13 -5.24
CA ALA A 50 -3.93 1.68 -6.63
C ALA A 50 -3.83 2.83 -7.64
N PRO A 51 -4.48 4.00 -7.44
CA PRO A 51 -4.28 5.17 -8.31
C PRO A 51 -2.84 5.71 -8.28
N ALA A 52 -2.15 5.68 -7.12
CA ALA A 52 -0.77 6.14 -7.02
C ALA A 52 0.18 5.21 -7.81
N LEU A 53 0.05 3.89 -7.61
CA LEU A 53 0.82 2.90 -8.36
C LEU A 53 0.55 2.97 -9.87
N ALA A 54 -0.70 3.19 -10.29
CA ALA A 54 -1.05 3.34 -11.71
C ALA A 54 -0.39 4.55 -12.37
N ARG A 55 -0.02 5.58 -11.59
CA ARG A 55 0.78 6.73 -12.05
C ARG A 55 2.29 6.51 -12.00
N GLY A 56 2.74 5.31 -11.66
CA GLY A 56 4.17 4.99 -11.46
C GLY A 56 4.77 5.55 -10.18
N ALA A 57 3.95 5.94 -9.19
CA ALA A 57 4.46 6.44 -7.93
C ALA A 57 4.94 5.30 -7.01
N ILE A 58 6.00 5.55 -6.26
CA ILE A 58 6.36 4.73 -5.10
C ILE A 58 5.39 5.07 -3.98
N VAL A 59 4.77 4.04 -3.38
CA VAL A 59 3.86 4.18 -2.23
C VAL A 59 4.57 3.71 -0.97
N ILE A 60 4.57 4.55 0.07
CA ILE A 60 5.08 4.20 1.41
C ILE A 60 3.91 4.30 2.37
N THR A 61 3.54 3.19 2.99
CA THR A 61 2.46 3.15 3.98
C THR A 61 2.98 2.77 5.36
N ASP A 62 2.54 3.50 6.38
CA ASP A 62 2.67 3.06 7.78
C ASP A 62 1.53 2.08 8.04
N ARG A 63 1.88 0.81 8.25
CA ARG A 63 1.02 -0.38 8.38
C ARG A 63 0.30 -0.77 7.09
N TYR A 64 0.04 -2.08 7.00
CA TYR A 64 -0.73 -2.72 5.94
C TYR A 64 -1.22 -4.11 6.42
N VAL A 65 -1.41 -5.08 5.53
CA VAL A 65 -1.94 -6.43 5.83
C VAL A 65 -1.20 -7.11 6.99
N ASP A 66 0.12 -7.01 7.02
CA ASP A 66 0.97 -7.65 8.04
C ASP A 66 0.57 -7.23 9.47
N SER A 67 0.11 -5.97 9.64
CA SER A 67 -0.43 -5.53 10.93
C SER A 67 -1.68 -6.31 11.34
N SER A 68 -2.60 -6.61 10.42
CA SER A 68 -3.79 -7.42 10.74
C SER A 68 -3.45 -8.86 11.07
N LEU A 69 -2.48 -9.46 10.37
CA LEU A 69 -2.01 -10.81 10.67
C LEU A 69 -1.37 -10.90 12.06
N ALA A 70 -0.59 -9.88 12.44
CA ALA A 70 0.04 -9.84 13.75
C ALA A 70 -0.95 -9.47 14.87
N TYR A 71 -1.76 -8.41 14.72
CA TYR A 71 -2.64 -7.92 15.78
C TYR A 71 -3.92 -8.77 15.92
N GLN A 72 -4.66 -8.98 14.84
CA GLN A 72 -5.92 -9.73 14.87
C GLN A 72 -5.67 -11.23 14.80
N GLY A 73 -4.67 -11.69 14.03
CA GLY A 73 -4.27 -13.09 14.00
C GLY A 73 -3.62 -13.48 15.32
N ALA A 74 -2.33 -13.20 15.51
CA ALA A 74 -1.57 -13.65 16.68
C ALA A 74 -2.02 -12.96 18.00
N GLY A 75 -2.29 -11.66 17.98
CA GLY A 75 -2.69 -10.89 19.18
C GLY A 75 -4.06 -11.30 19.71
N ARG A 76 -5.09 -11.37 18.84
CA ARG A 76 -6.47 -11.75 19.18
C ARG A 76 -6.77 -13.24 19.09
N ASP A 77 -5.78 -14.05 18.74
CA ASP A 77 -5.93 -15.51 18.57
C ASP A 77 -7.00 -15.90 17.55
N LEU A 78 -7.09 -15.14 16.46
CA LEU A 78 -7.94 -15.51 15.33
C LEU A 78 -7.15 -16.36 14.32
N PRO A 79 -7.82 -17.25 13.56
CA PRO A 79 -7.16 -18.06 12.53
C PRO A 79 -6.48 -17.17 11.49
N VAL A 80 -5.15 -17.25 11.40
CA VAL A 80 -4.33 -16.39 10.54
C VAL A 80 -4.72 -16.55 9.08
N ASP A 81 -5.09 -17.75 8.63
CA ASP A 81 -5.52 -18.03 7.26
C ASP A 81 -6.83 -17.31 6.91
N GLU A 82 -7.79 -17.22 7.85
CA GLU A 82 -9.02 -16.45 7.66
C GLU A 82 -8.69 -14.96 7.52
N ILE A 83 -7.83 -14.43 8.42
CA ILE A 83 -7.38 -13.03 8.35
C ILE A 83 -6.66 -12.76 7.02
N ALA A 84 -5.77 -13.63 6.58
CA ALA A 84 -5.08 -13.53 5.30
C ALA A 84 -6.06 -13.58 4.12
N GLY A 85 -7.06 -14.45 4.17
CA GLY A 85 -8.04 -14.65 3.12
C GLY A 85 -8.86 -13.41 2.82
N PHE A 86 -9.51 -12.82 3.83
CA PHE A 86 -10.32 -11.62 3.60
C PHE A 86 -9.48 -10.36 3.36
N ASN A 87 -8.27 -10.28 3.91
CA ASN A 87 -7.35 -9.18 3.57
C ASN A 87 -6.86 -9.27 2.12
N ARG A 88 -6.59 -10.47 1.61
CA ARG A 88 -6.27 -10.67 0.19
C ARG A 88 -7.42 -10.20 -0.70
N TRP A 89 -8.65 -10.53 -0.33
CA TRP A 89 -9.83 -10.04 -1.05
C TRP A 89 -9.95 -8.51 -0.97
N ALA A 90 -9.78 -7.91 0.21
CA ALA A 90 -9.85 -6.47 0.43
C ALA A 90 -8.80 -5.67 -0.37
N THR A 91 -7.61 -6.24 -0.57
CA THR A 91 -6.50 -5.59 -1.29
C THR A 91 -6.44 -5.92 -2.79
N GLY A 92 -7.31 -6.83 -3.27
CA GLY A 92 -7.18 -7.38 -4.62
C GLY A 92 -5.87 -8.15 -4.81
N GLY A 93 -5.34 -8.76 -3.73
CA GLY A 93 -4.10 -9.53 -3.74
C GLY A 93 -2.81 -8.69 -3.75
N ARG A 94 -2.88 -7.38 -3.55
CA ARG A 94 -1.69 -6.51 -3.51
C ARG A 94 -0.87 -6.75 -2.26
N THR A 95 0.41 -7.01 -2.43
CA THR A 95 1.40 -7.15 -1.36
C THR A 95 2.50 -6.10 -1.52
N PRO A 96 3.13 -5.63 -0.42
CA PRO A 96 4.29 -4.75 -0.51
C PRO A 96 5.49 -5.48 -1.15
N ASP A 97 6.31 -4.75 -1.92
CA ASP A 97 7.60 -5.25 -2.41
C ASP A 97 8.62 -5.36 -1.28
N LEU A 98 8.50 -4.50 -0.27
CA LEU A 98 9.35 -4.50 0.93
C LEU A 98 8.54 -4.10 2.16
N THR A 99 8.70 -4.85 3.25
CA THR A 99 8.22 -4.48 4.59
C THR A 99 9.40 -4.23 5.51
N ILE A 100 9.49 -3.03 6.06
CA ILE A 100 10.44 -2.69 7.11
C ILE A 100 9.80 -3.01 8.46
N LEU A 101 10.39 -3.95 9.19
CA LEU A 101 9.97 -4.30 10.54
C LEU A 101 10.97 -3.73 11.54
N LEU A 102 10.55 -2.72 12.30
CA LEU A 102 11.31 -2.17 13.42
C LEU A 102 10.98 -3.01 14.66
N ASP A 103 11.88 -3.94 15.00
CA ASP A 103 11.71 -4.82 16.15
C ASP A 103 12.23 -4.16 17.43
N MET A 104 11.43 -4.24 18.48
CA MET A 104 11.84 -3.83 19.84
C MET A 104 11.05 -4.60 20.89
N ASP A 105 11.56 -4.56 22.13
CA ASP A 105 10.79 -5.05 23.26
C ASP A 105 9.51 -4.24 23.44
N PRO A 106 8.32 -4.88 23.49
CA PRO A 106 7.06 -4.17 23.60
C PRO A 106 6.95 -3.28 24.84
N MET A 107 7.53 -3.70 25.95
CA MET A 107 7.48 -2.92 27.20
C MET A 107 8.34 -1.66 27.09
N ALA A 108 9.50 -1.76 26.42
CA ALA A 108 10.33 -0.60 26.11
C ALA A 108 9.60 0.37 25.16
N GLY A 109 8.91 -0.16 24.15
CA GLY A 109 8.07 0.64 23.22
C GLY A 109 6.94 1.36 23.93
N LEU A 110 6.23 0.68 24.82
CA LEU A 110 5.15 1.25 25.61
C LEU A 110 5.61 2.39 26.54
N SER A 111 6.79 2.24 27.15
CA SER A 111 7.35 3.25 28.07
C SER A 111 7.80 4.55 27.38
N ARG A 112 8.09 4.51 26.08
CA ARG A 112 8.54 5.68 25.30
C ARG A 112 7.40 6.61 24.85
N ARG A 113 6.15 6.28 25.15
CA ARG A 113 5.00 7.07 24.69
C ARG A 113 4.85 8.38 25.45
N ALA A 114 4.59 9.44 24.67
CA ALA A 114 4.30 10.77 25.21
C ALA A 114 2.78 11.07 25.30
N ARG A 115 1.90 10.18 24.82
CA ARG A 115 0.45 10.37 24.73
C ARG A 115 -0.32 9.27 25.47
N SER A 116 -1.62 9.51 25.73
CA SER A 116 -2.53 8.48 26.24
C SER A 116 -2.63 7.30 25.27
N ALA A 117 -2.68 6.09 25.82
CA ALA A 117 -2.82 4.86 25.03
C ALA A 117 -4.17 4.83 24.30
N ASP A 118 -4.17 4.39 23.05
CA ASP A 118 -5.39 4.00 22.35
C ASP A 118 -5.87 2.61 22.82
N ARG A 119 -7.00 2.15 22.27
CA ARG A 119 -7.62 0.89 22.68
C ARG A 119 -6.71 -0.34 22.51
N LEU A 120 -5.95 -0.42 21.41
CA LEU A 120 -5.02 -1.53 21.19
C LEU A 120 -3.75 -1.39 22.03
N GLU A 121 -3.31 -0.16 22.18
CA GLU A 121 -2.16 0.14 23.03
C GLU A 121 -2.41 -0.10 24.52
N ALA A 122 -3.69 -0.06 24.95
CA ALA A 122 -4.10 -0.35 26.32
C ALA A 122 -4.21 -1.86 26.63
N GLU A 123 -4.01 -2.74 25.65
CA GLU A 123 -4.06 -4.18 25.84
C GLU A 123 -2.92 -4.67 26.78
N PRO A 124 -3.11 -5.81 27.44
CA PRO A 124 -2.11 -6.37 28.35
C PRO A 124 -0.77 -6.71 27.65
N ALA A 125 0.30 -6.80 28.43
CA ALA A 125 1.64 -7.09 27.94
C ALA A 125 1.71 -8.37 27.08
N ASP A 126 1.00 -9.41 27.47
CA ASP A 126 0.94 -10.67 26.74
C ASP A 126 0.39 -10.53 25.31
N PHE A 127 -0.57 -9.61 25.13
CA PHE A 127 -1.06 -9.29 23.79
C PHE A 127 0.06 -8.74 22.92
N HIS A 128 0.81 -7.79 23.41
CA HIS A 128 1.91 -7.15 22.67
C HIS A 128 3.07 -8.14 22.38
N LEU A 129 3.33 -9.07 23.31
CA LEU A 129 4.31 -10.14 23.09
C LEU A 129 3.87 -11.08 21.96
N ARG A 130 2.57 -11.47 21.92
CA ARG A 130 2.04 -12.26 20.80
C ARG A 130 2.08 -11.51 19.48
N VAL A 131 1.75 -10.21 19.46
CA VAL A 131 1.84 -9.36 18.27
C VAL A 131 3.26 -9.32 17.73
N ARG A 132 4.26 -9.06 18.60
CA ARG A 132 5.68 -9.10 18.20
C ARG A 132 6.09 -10.45 17.63
N ALA A 133 5.72 -11.53 18.32
CA ALA A 133 6.01 -12.89 17.85
C ALA A 133 5.37 -13.17 16.48
N GLY A 134 4.15 -12.65 16.24
CA GLY A 134 3.44 -12.72 14.97
C GLY A 134 4.22 -12.02 13.85
N PHE A 135 4.64 -10.77 14.04
CA PHE A 135 5.46 -10.05 13.05
C PHE A 135 6.77 -10.77 12.73
N LEU A 136 7.48 -11.26 13.75
CA LEU A 136 8.71 -12.00 13.54
C LEU A 136 8.48 -13.34 12.83
N ALA A 137 7.34 -13.99 13.04
CA ALA A 137 6.96 -15.19 12.30
C ALA A 137 6.70 -14.90 10.81
N LEU A 138 5.99 -13.80 10.49
CA LEU A 138 5.79 -13.35 9.11
C LEU A 138 7.11 -13.04 8.42
N ALA A 139 8.02 -12.32 9.10
CA ALA A 139 9.33 -12.00 8.55
C ALA A 139 10.17 -13.25 8.26
N ARG A 140 10.13 -14.27 9.14
CA ARG A 140 10.79 -15.56 8.89
C ARG A 140 10.19 -16.36 7.73
N ALA A 141 8.87 -16.24 7.52
CA ALA A 141 8.19 -16.92 6.43
C ALA A 141 8.50 -16.31 5.04
N GLU A 142 8.75 -15.00 4.99
CA GLU A 142 9.00 -14.26 3.74
C GLU A 142 10.28 -13.40 3.83
N PRO A 143 11.47 -13.98 4.06
CA PRO A 143 12.69 -13.22 4.35
C PRO A 143 13.11 -12.29 3.22
N ALA A 144 12.76 -12.57 1.98
CA ALA A 144 13.07 -11.71 0.84
C ALA A 144 12.25 -10.40 0.83
N ARG A 145 11.05 -10.42 1.41
CA ARG A 145 10.13 -9.28 1.50
C ARG A 145 10.35 -8.42 2.75
N TYR A 146 10.99 -8.95 3.77
CA TYR A 146 11.18 -8.24 5.03
C TYR A 146 12.62 -7.76 5.23
N LEU A 147 12.75 -6.56 5.77
CA LEU A 147 13.97 -6.05 6.41
C LEU A 147 13.64 -5.85 7.90
N VAL A 148 14.21 -6.68 8.76
CA VAL A 148 14.02 -6.62 10.21
C VAL A 148 15.18 -5.85 10.82
N LEU A 149 14.87 -4.76 11.51
CA LEU A 149 15.86 -3.86 12.12
C LEU A 149 15.60 -3.69 13.61
N ASP A 150 16.65 -3.71 14.40
CA ASP A 150 16.59 -3.36 15.82
C ASP A 150 16.27 -1.87 15.96
N ALA A 151 15.11 -1.54 16.55
CA ALA A 151 14.63 -0.19 16.74
C ALA A 151 15.32 0.56 17.90
N ASP A 152 16.18 -0.11 18.66
CA ASP A 152 17.01 0.52 19.72
C ASP A 152 18.29 1.17 19.15
N ARG A 153 18.61 0.90 17.89
CA ARG A 153 19.77 1.51 17.18
C ARG A 153 19.52 2.99 16.89
N PRO A 154 20.61 3.77 16.66
CA PRO A 154 20.49 5.17 16.24
C PRO A 154 19.66 5.32 14.97
N PRO A 155 18.70 6.28 14.91
CA PRO A 155 17.84 6.47 13.73
C PRO A 155 18.60 6.67 12.42
N ALA A 156 19.79 7.30 12.47
CA ALA A 156 20.61 7.51 11.28
C ALA A 156 21.15 6.21 10.68
N GLU A 157 21.49 5.22 11.51
CA GLU A 157 21.94 3.90 11.06
C GLU A 157 20.79 3.12 10.45
N ILE A 158 19.64 3.11 11.13
CA ILE A 158 18.40 2.48 10.63
C ILE A 158 18.03 3.06 9.26
N THR A 159 18.05 4.40 9.14
CA THR A 159 17.72 5.10 7.88
C THR A 159 18.68 4.69 6.75
N ARG A 160 19.99 4.61 7.03
CA ARG A 160 20.98 4.21 6.03
C ARG A 160 20.71 2.81 5.50
N GLU A 161 20.48 1.85 6.39
CA GLU A 161 20.22 0.45 6.01
C GLU A 161 18.90 0.30 5.20
N ILE A 162 17.87 1.04 5.59
CA ILE A 162 16.63 1.11 4.82
C ILE A 162 16.89 1.66 3.40
N GLN A 163 17.67 2.74 3.29
CA GLN A 163 17.98 3.34 1.98
C GLN A 163 18.81 2.41 1.10
N GLU A 164 19.76 1.68 1.66
CA GLU A 164 20.54 0.67 0.95
C GLU A 164 19.62 -0.41 0.38
N ARG A 165 18.72 -0.96 1.21
CA ARG A 165 17.77 -1.99 0.76
C ARG A 165 16.78 -1.49 -0.28
N ILE A 166 16.31 -0.24 -0.18
CA ILE A 166 15.42 0.36 -1.17
C ILE A 166 16.12 0.53 -2.53
N ARG A 167 17.41 0.92 -2.54
CA ARG A 167 18.16 1.08 -3.80
C ARG A 167 18.24 -0.21 -4.61
N GLU A 168 18.30 -1.36 -3.94
CA GLU A 168 18.31 -2.67 -4.62
C GLU A 168 16.99 -2.99 -5.32
N LEU A 169 15.89 -2.36 -4.90
CA LEU A 169 14.55 -2.56 -5.45
C LEU A 169 14.17 -1.54 -6.53
N LEU A 170 14.83 -0.40 -6.55
CA LEU A 170 14.54 0.63 -7.54
C LEU A 170 15.26 0.32 -8.85
N PRO A 171 14.61 0.53 -10.00
CA PRO A 171 15.31 0.48 -11.28
C PRO A 171 16.40 1.55 -11.31
N ASP A 172 17.49 1.26 -12.04
CA ASP A 172 18.52 2.25 -12.29
C ASP A 172 17.90 3.56 -12.81
N PRO A 173 18.38 4.73 -12.36
CA PRO A 173 17.86 5.98 -12.83
C PRO A 173 17.98 6.04 -14.35
N VAL A 174 16.85 6.22 -15.05
CA VAL A 174 16.86 6.48 -16.48
C VAL A 174 17.72 7.74 -16.70
N PRO A 175 18.79 7.69 -17.53
CA PRO A 175 19.62 8.85 -17.78
C PRO A 175 18.72 10.01 -18.25
N SER A 176 18.92 11.19 -17.68
CA SER A 176 18.13 12.35 -18.05
C SER A 176 18.33 12.64 -19.54
N ALA A 177 17.29 13.14 -20.23
CA ALA A 177 17.39 13.50 -21.65
C ALA A 177 18.55 14.47 -21.94
N ALA A 178 19.08 15.16 -20.93
CA ALA A 178 20.27 16.01 -21.02
C ALA A 178 21.58 15.20 -21.13
N GLU A 179 21.64 14.00 -20.56
CA GLU A 179 22.82 13.12 -20.64
C GLU A 179 22.82 12.27 -21.91
N ALA A 180 21.64 12.04 -22.51
CA ALA A 180 21.51 11.32 -23.78
C ALA A 180 21.92 12.18 -25.00
N SER A 181 22.12 13.50 -24.85
CA SER A 181 22.44 14.42 -25.94
C SER A 181 23.92 14.54 -26.28
N THR A 182 24.83 13.81 -25.61
CA THR A 182 26.27 13.82 -25.93
C THR A 182 26.73 12.62 -26.74
N GLY A 183 25.81 11.79 -27.21
CA GLY A 183 26.09 10.72 -28.18
C GLY A 183 26.07 11.25 -29.60
N ASP A 184 27.20 11.11 -30.28
CA ASP A 184 27.41 11.45 -31.69
C ASP A 184 26.31 10.81 -32.57
N PHE A 185 25.32 11.62 -33.02
CA PHE A 185 24.34 11.18 -34.01
C PHE A 185 24.99 11.25 -35.39
N PRO A 186 25.10 10.16 -36.17
CA PRO A 186 25.53 10.25 -37.56
C PRO A 186 24.54 11.11 -38.34
N ALA A 187 25.06 12.10 -39.07
CA ALA A 187 24.29 13.04 -39.88
C ALA A 187 23.36 12.27 -40.85
N ILE A 188 22.04 12.46 -40.66
CA ILE A 188 21.02 11.95 -41.57
C ILE A 188 21.16 12.77 -42.89
N ARG A 189 21.56 12.10 -43.98
CA ARG A 189 21.52 12.69 -45.30
C ARG A 189 20.08 12.96 -45.69
N GLU A 190 19.77 14.21 -46.01
CA GLU A 190 18.51 14.63 -46.65
C GLU A 190 18.39 13.98 -48.03
N GLU A 191 17.60 12.90 -48.14
CA GLU A 191 17.07 12.49 -49.45
C GLU A 191 15.80 13.30 -49.73
N VAL A 192 15.90 14.09 -50.82
CA VAL A 192 14.84 14.92 -51.36
C VAL A 192 13.66 14.05 -51.79
N LEU A 193 12.57 14.02 -51.02
CA LEU A 193 11.30 13.45 -51.42
C LEU A 193 10.50 14.50 -52.23
N THR A 194 10.34 14.29 -53.50
CA THR A 194 9.44 15.01 -54.39
C THR A 194 7.97 14.79 -54.01
N PRO A 195 7.09 15.79 -53.98
CA PRO A 195 5.70 15.60 -53.62
C PRO A 195 4.88 14.99 -54.75
N THR A 196 4.30 13.82 -54.47
CA THR A 196 3.29 13.20 -55.35
C THR A 196 1.91 13.73 -54.98
N THR A 197 1.31 14.49 -55.88
CA THR A 197 -0.09 14.95 -55.82
C THR A 197 -1.03 13.78 -56.02
N SER A 198 -1.96 13.57 -55.08
CA SER A 198 -3.16 12.76 -55.24
C SER A 198 -4.35 13.38 -54.58
N SER A 199 -5.44 13.50 -55.35
CA SER A 199 -6.72 14.15 -55.11
C SER A 199 -7.53 13.64 -53.92
N PRO A 200 -8.46 14.42 -53.37
CA PRO A 200 -9.27 14.09 -52.24
C PRO A 200 -10.47 13.23 -52.60
N HIS A 201 -10.61 12.10 -51.93
CA HIS A 201 -11.83 11.30 -52.01
C HIS A 201 -12.74 11.65 -50.82
N GLN A 202 -13.88 12.29 -51.12
CA GLN A 202 -14.98 12.55 -50.19
C GLN A 202 -15.72 11.24 -49.91
N GLY A 203 -15.68 10.77 -48.69
CA GLY A 203 -16.51 9.66 -48.19
C GLY A 203 -17.45 10.17 -47.11
N ALA A 204 -18.75 10.06 -47.34
CA ALA A 204 -19.81 10.44 -46.41
C ALA A 204 -19.81 9.55 -45.13
N PRO A 205 -20.28 10.06 -43.98
CA PRO A 205 -20.33 9.28 -42.73
C PRO A 205 -21.51 8.27 -42.76
N PRO A 206 -21.37 7.13 -42.04
CA PRO A 206 -22.45 6.12 -42.00
C PRO A 206 -23.62 6.57 -41.08
N PRO A 207 -24.82 6.04 -41.32
CA PRO A 207 -26.03 6.43 -40.62
C PRO A 207 -26.09 5.89 -39.19
N VAL A 208 -26.68 6.70 -38.29
CA VAL A 208 -26.89 6.43 -36.86
C VAL A 208 -28.06 5.44 -36.70
N PRO A 209 -27.95 4.38 -35.90
CA PRO A 209 -29.04 3.46 -35.62
C PRO A 209 -30.09 4.07 -34.69
N PRO A 210 -31.41 3.68 -34.83
CA PRO A 210 -32.51 4.24 -34.07
C PRO A 210 -32.52 3.78 -32.61
N ARG A 211 -32.90 4.67 -31.67
CA ARG A 211 -33.08 4.40 -30.25
C ARG A 211 -34.28 3.46 -30.03
N PRO A 212 -34.19 2.51 -29.08
CA PRO A 212 -35.32 1.69 -28.71
C PRO A 212 -36.37 2.51 -27.95
N SER A 213 -37.62 2.40 -28.40
CA SER A 213 -38.80 3.01 -27.78
C SER A 213 -39.13 2.34 -26.45
N GLY A 214 -39.30 3.15 -25.41
CA GLY A 214 -39.80 2.72 -24.11
C GLY A 214 -41.22 2.11 -24.22
N ARG A 215 -41.40 0.96 -23.59
CA ARG A 215 -42.73 0.42 -23.28
C ARG A 215 -43.04 0.73 -21.81
N HIS A 216 -44.01 1.63 -21.61
CA HIS A 216 -44.79 1.71 -20.38
C HIS A 216 -45.54 0.37 -20.19
N ARG A 217 -45.46 -0.19 -19.01
CA ARG A 217 -46.49 -1.12 -18.49
C ARG A 217 -47.00 -0.57 -17.16
N SER A 218 -48.28 -0.56 -17.10
CA SER A 218 -49.23 -0.22 -16.03
C SER A 218 -48.95 -0.97 -14.73
#